data_5be2f48a1335d4d04ec05d3ae437510b
#
_entry.id   5be2f48a1335d4d04ec05d3ae437510b
#
_cell.length_a   1.000
_cell.length_b   1.000
_cell.length_c   1.000
_cell.angle_alpha   90.00
_cell.angle_beta   90.00
_cell.angle_gamma   90.00
#
_symmetry.space_group_name_H-M   'P 1'
#
loop_
_entity.id
_entity.type
_entity.pdbx_description
1 polymer ?
#
loop_
_entity_poly.entity_id
_entity_poly.type
_entity_poly.pdbx_seq_one_letter_code
_entity_poly.pdbx_strand_id
1 'polypeptide(L)'
;MQFMMLMIPNVYKGNKKLDPGFVPDPKKVEEMARFNEELGQAVTILSLNGLHPLSTGARVSFGKGKPTVTDGPFIETTEVLGGFWMVEASSKEELVKWAQRCPADEGDVIEIRQIFDKADFAIKT
;
A
#
# COMPACT_ATOMS: atom_id res chain seq x y z
N MET A 1 -4.18 -10.46 -15.06
CA MET A 1 -4.51 -9.09 -14.61
C MET A 1 -3.63 -8.71 -13.43
N GLN A 2 -3.08 -7.54 -13.48
CA GLN A 2 -2.22 -7.05 -12.40
C GLN A 2 -2.98 -6.06 -11.52
N PHE A 3 -2.72 -6.16 -10.22
CA PHE A 3 -3.38 -5.31 -9.22
C PHE A 3 -2.37 -4.81 -8.20
N MET A 4 -2.66 -3.66 -7.63
CA MET A 4 -2.02 -3.24 -6.39
C MET A 4 -3.00 -3.40 -5.24
N MET A 5 -2.51 -3.95 -4.14
CA MET A 5 -3.17 -3.86 -2.85
C MET A 5 -2.40 -2.85 -2.04
N LEU A 6 -3.09 -1.82 -1.58
CA LEU A 6 -2.48 -0.71 -0.86
C LEU A 6 -2.90 -0.78 0.60
N MET A 7 -1.93 -0.92 1.50
CA MET A 7 -2.21 -0.97 2.93
C MET A 7 -2.27 0.44 3.50
N ILE A 8 -3.40 0.77 4.10
CA ILE A 8 -3.64 2.05 4.76
C ILE A 8 -3.81 1.78 6.25
N PRO A 9 -2.72 1.81 7.05
CA PRO A 9 -2.80 1.43 8.45
C PRO A 9 -3.47 2.48 9.30
N ASN A 10 -4.25 2.00 10.27
CA ASN A 10 -4.93 2.88 11.21
C ASN A 10 -3.97 3.67 12.10
N VAL A 11 -2.77 3.14 12.33
CA VAL A 11 -1.77 3.81 13.20
C VAL A 11 -1.36 5.17 12.67
N TYR A 12 -1.57 5.43 11.37
CA TYR A 12 -1.27 6.74 10.79
C TYR A 12 -2.44 7.72 10.86
N LYS A 13 -3.60 7.28 11.32
CA LYS A 13 -4.77 8.16 11.43
C LYS A 13 -4.67 9.02 12.67
N GLY A 14 -5.16 10.24 12.57
CA GLY A 14 -5.02 11.22 13.63
C GLY A 14 -3.62 11.80 13.68
N ASN A 15 -3.26 12.42 14.79
CA ASN A 15 -1.98 13.11 14.93
C ASN A 15 -0.84 12.23 15.42
N LYS A 16 -0.98 10.92 15.29
CA LYS A 16 0.08 10.01 15.71
C LYS A 16 1.20 10.03 14.69
N LYS A 17 2.23 10.76 15.01
CA LYS A 17 3.46 10.77 14.21
C LYS A 17 4.26 9.56 14.61
N LEU A 18 4.59 8.73 13.63
CA LEU A 18 5.54 7.66 13.88
C LEU A 18 6.95 8.21 13.72
N ASP A 19 7.81 7.87 14.67
CA ASP A 19 9.20 8.26 14.63
C ASP A 19 9.92 7.62 13.43
N PRO A 20 10.96 8.27 12.88
CA PRO A 20 11.79 7.64 11.87
C PRO A 20 12.38 6.31 12.31
N GLY A 21 12.52 6.12 13.62
CA GLY A 21 13.01 4.87 14.19
C GLY A 21 11.95 3.81 14.45
N PHE A 22 10.71 4.03 14.00
CA PHE A 22 9.63 3.08 14.20
C PHE A 22 9.98 1.72 13.60
N VAL A 23 9.80 0.67 14.41
CA VAL A 23 9.99 -0.72 13.99
C VAL A 23 8.68 -1.46 14.23
N PRO A 24 8.14 -2.18 13.24
CA PRO A 24 6.93 -2.97 13.43
C PRO A 24 7.10 -4.04 14.51
N ASP A 25 6.01 -4.40 15.17
CA ASP A 25 6.00 -5.50 16.13
C ASP A 25 6.45 -6.80 15.45
N PRO A 26 7.48 -7.49 15.97
CA PRO A 26 7.97 -8.73 15.37
C PRO A 26 6.90 -9.79 15.17
N LYS A 27 5.94 -9.88 16.08
CA LYS A 27 4.85 -10.85 15.96
C LYS A 27 3.96 -10.53 14.76
N LYS A 28 3.66 -9.26 14.54
CA LYS A 28 2.88 -8.84 13.38
C LYS A 28 3.62 -9.09 12.08
N VAL A 29 4.92 -8.86 12.07
CA VAL A 29 5.76 -9.14 10.92
C VAL A 29 5.72 -10.62 10.57
N GLU A 30 5.77 -11.49 11.59
CA GLU A 30 5.70 -12.93 11.39
C GLU A 30 4.35 -13.38 10.84
N GLU A 31 3.25 -12.85 11.39
CA GLU A 31 1.91 -13.14 10.90
C GLU A 31 1.75 -12.71 9.44
N MET A 32 2.25 -11.53 9.11
CA MET A 32 2.19 -11.02 7.75
C MET A 32 3.02 -11.87 6.80
N ALA A 33 4.18 -12.34 7.24
CA ALA A 33 5.02 -13.21 6.42
C ALA A 33 4.30 -14.51 6.06
N ARG A 34 3.55 -15.09 7.02
CA ARG A 34 2.75 -16.29 6.75
C ARG A 34 1.64 -16.01 5.76
N PHE A 35 0.95 -14.89 5.94
CA PHE A 35 -0.10 -14.48 5.01
C PHE A 35 0.47 -14.32 3.60
N ASN A 36 1.62 -13.65 3.47
CA ASN A 36 2.25 -13.43 2.17
C ASN A 36 2.66 -14.75 1.51
N GLU A 37 3.11 -15.72 2.30
CA GLU A 37 3.46 -17.03 1.78
C GLU A 37 2.22 -17.75 1.22
N GLU A 38 1.11 -17.74 1.95
CA GLU A 38 -0.13 -18.33 1.49
C GLU A 38 -0.67 -17.62 0.25
N LEU A 39 -0.64 -16.29 0.28
CA LEU A 39 -1.09 -15.48 -0.87
C LEU A 39 -0.27 -15.83 -2.11
N GLY A 40 1.04 -15.99 -1.96
CA GLY A 40 1.93 -16.31 -3.06
C GLY A 40 1.69 -17.68 -3.68
N GLN A 41 0.98 -18.58 -2.99
CA GLN A 41 0.58 -19.86 -3.54
C GLN A 41 -0.66 -19.76 -4.41
N ALA A 42 -1.48 -18.74 -4.20
CA ALA A 42 -2.74 -18.55 -4.92
C ALA A 42 -2.62 -17.54 -6.05
N VAL A 43 -1.77 -16.53 -5.89
CA VAL A 43 -1.55 -15.49 -6.90
C VAL A 43 -0.04 -15.29 -7.07
N THR A 44 0.36 -14.62 -8.14
CA THR A 44 1.77 -14.30 -8.35
C THR A 44 2.09 -12.96 -7.72
N ILE A 45 2.91 -12.96 -6.68
CA ILE A 45 3.36 -11.71 -6.05
C ILE A 45 4.55 -11.19 -6.86
N LEU A 46 4.36 -10.03 -7.50
CA LEU A 46 5.38 -9.40 -8.31
C LEU A 46 6.32 -8.53 -7.47
N SER A 47 5.76 -7.89 -6.46
CA SER A 47 6.51 -7.05 -5.54
C SER A 47 5.67 -6.84 -4.28
N LEU A 48 6.32 -6.76 -3.13
CA LEU A 48 5.65 -6.32 -1.91
C LEU A 48 6.68 -5.67 -0.99
N ASN A 49 6.28 -4.59 -0.36
CA ASN A 49 7.17 -3.88 0.55
C ASN A 49 6.37 -3.05 1.54
N GLY A 50 6.91 -2.94 2.75
CA GLY A 50 6.46 -1.94 3.70
C GLY A 50 7.12 -0.61 3.39
N LEU A 51 6.50 0.47 3.82
CA LEU A 51 7.01 1.81 3.63
C LEU A 51 7.40 2.41 4.98
N HIS A 52 8.47 3.19 4.99
CA HIS A 52 8.85 3.96 6.17
C HIS A 52 7.79 5.00 6.50
N PRO A 53 7.74 5.49 7.75
CA PRO A 53 6.80 6.54 8.12
C PRO A 53 6.99 7.81 7.29
N LEU A 54 5.95 8.64 7.24
CA LEU A 54 5.97 9.89 6.47
C LEU A 54 7.11 10.83 6.86
N SER A 55 7.57 10.75 8.10
CA SER A 55 8.65 11.61 8.59
C SER A 55 9.93 11.50 7.77
N THR A 56 10.13 10.38 7.08
CA THR A 56 11.31 10.18 6.24
C THR A 56 11.03 10.42 4.76
N GLY A 57 9.80 10.81 4.41
CA GLY A 57 9.40 10.99 3.03
C GLY A 57 9.35 12.45 2.60
N ALA A 58 8.92 12.65 1.37
CA ALA A 58 8.72 13.99 0.81
C ALA A 58 7.58 13.96 -0.19
N ARG A 59 6.98 15.11 -0.41
CA ARG A 59 5.98 15.32 -1.45
C ARG A 59 6.44 16.41 -2.39
N VAL A 60 6.16 16.21 -3.67
CA VAL A 60 6.36 17.23 -4.69
C VAL A 60 4.98 17.61 -5.21
N SER A 61 4.62 18.86 -5.03
CA SER A 61 3.31 19.38 -5.44
C SER A 61 3.48 20.27 -6.67
N PHE A 62 2.62 20.07 -7.66
CA PHE A 62 2.65 20.82 -8.91
C PHE A 62 1.50 21.83 -8.90
N GLY A 63 1.88 23.13 -8.87
CA GLY A 63 0.92 24.22 -8.94
C GLY A 63 1.25 25.10 -10.13
N LYS A 64 0.72 26.32 -10.12
CA LYS A 64 1.10 27.31 -11.14
C LYS A 64 2.54 27.74 -10.89
N GLY A 65 3.41 27.57 -11.89
CA GLY A 65 4.82 27.92 -11.78
C GLY A 65 5.68 26.72 -11.43
N LYS A 66 6.48 26.83 -10.38
CA LYS A 66 7.45 25.78 -10.00
C LYS A 66 6.84 24.72 -9.10
N PRO A 67 7.28 23.46 -9.23
CA PRO A 67 6.92 22.44 -8.25
C PRO A 67 7.40 22.83 -6.85
N THR A 68 6.62 22.43 -5.84
CA THR A 68 6.95 22.66 -4.44
C THR A 68 7.28 21.34 -3.77
N VAL A 69 8.38 21.30 -3.04
CA VAL A 69 8.80 20.12 -2.28
C VAL A 69 8.49 20.34 -0.81
N THR A 70 7.83 19.37 -0.19
CA THR A 70 7.53 19.38 1.23
C THR A 70 8.08 18.10 1.86
N ASP A 71 8.99 18.25 2.82
CA ASP A 71 9.47 17.10 3.58
C ASP A 71 8.44 16.68 4.62
N GLY A 72 8.40 15.37 4.92
CA GLY A 72 7.51 14.87 5.95
C GLY A 72 7.91 15.31 7.35
N PRO A 73 7.01 15.24 8.30
CA PRO A 73 5.65 14.73 8.17
C PRO A 73 4.70 15.73 7.52
N PHE A 74 3.67 15.20 6.86
CA PHE A 74 2.67 16.01 6.16
C PHE A 74 1.47 16.22 7.07
N ILE A 75 1.14 17.48 7.35
CA ILE A 75 0.20 17.84 8.41
C ILE A 75 -1.26 17.47 8.11
N GLU A 76 -1.65 17.48 6.84
CA GLU A 76 -3.05 17.32 6.44
C GLU A 76 -3.40 15.94 5.90
N THR A 77 -2.54 14.95 6.12
CA THR A 77 -2.78 13.63 5.58
C THR A 77 -3.71 12.83 6.49
N THR A 78 -4.87 12.45 5.95
CA THR A 78 -5.84 11.63 6.68
C THR A 78 -5.64 10.14 6.43
N GLU A 79 -5.12 9.78 5.27
CA GLU A 79 -4.79 8.40 4.92
C GLU A 79 -3.37 8.34 4.41
N VAL A 80 -2.63 7.34 4.88
CA VAL A 80 -1.23 7.18 4.57
C VAL A 80 -0.97 5.75 4.16
N LEU A 81 -0.25 5.56 3.06
CA LEU A 81 0.14 4.22 2.65
C LEU A 81 1.24 3.70 3.56
N GLY A 82 1.05 2.51 4.10
CA GLY A 82 2.04 1.84 4.93
C GLY A 82 2.77 0.72 4.23
N GLY A 83 2.29 0.33 3.05
CA GLY A 83 2.90 -0.74 2.26
C GLY A 83 2.06 -1.10 1.07
N PHE A 84 2.54 -2.03 0.28
CA PHE A 84 1.82 -2.46 -0.91
C PHE A 84 2.20 -3.87 -1.32
N TRP A 85 1.28 -4.49 -2.05
CA TRP A 85 1.53 -5.72 -2.82
C TRP A 85 1.21 -5.40 -4.27
N MET A 86 2.07 -5.82 -5.17
CA MET A 86 1.78 -5.82 -6.59
C MET A 86 1.66 -7.27 -7.02
N VAL A 87 0.50 -7.66 -7.52
CA VAL A 87 0.21 -9.07 -7.78
C VAL A 87 -0.42 -9.27 -9.15
N GLU A 88 -0.26 -10.49 -9.66
CA GLU A 88 -1.01 -10.95 -10.81
C GLU A 88 -2.03 -11.97 -10.32
N ALA A 89 -3.29 -11.73 -10.60
CA ALA A 89 -4.40 -12.56 -10.16
C ALA A 89 -5.41 -12.73 -11.29
N SER A 90 -6.26 -13.74 -11.18
CA SER A 90 -7.26 -14.02 -12.20
C SER A 90 -8.40 -13.00 -12.18
N SER A 91 -8.73 -12.43 -11.03
CA SER A 91 -9.81 -11.48 -10.90
C SER A 91 -9.67 -10.62 -9.65
N LYS A 92 -10.36 -9.50 -9.65
CA LYS A 92 -10.45 -8.65 -8.46
C LYS A 92 -11.15 -9.40 -7.32
N GLU A 93 -12.17 -10.16 -7.65
CA GLU A 93 -12.97 -10.88 -6.66
C GLU A 93 -12.13 -11.91 -5.90
N GLU A 94 -11.25 -12.60 -6.58
CA GLU A 94 -10.31 -13.52 -5.95
C GLU A 94 -9.41 -12.77 -4.97
N LEU A 95 -8.89 -11.63 -5.41
CA LEU A 95 -7.98 -10.85 -4.59
C LEU A 95 -8.68 -10.24 -3.36
N VAL A 96 -9.94 -9.84 -3.51
CA VAL A 96 -10.74 -9.34 -2.38
C VAL A 96 -10.88 -10.42 -1.31
N LYS A 97 -11.12 -11.66 -1.71
CA LYS A 97 -11.22 -12.77 -0.76
C LYS A 97 -9.93 -12.97 0.02
N TRP A 98 -8.80 -12.86 -0.68
CA TRP A 98 -7.50 -12.99 -0.02
C TRP A 98 -7.22 -11.81 0.91
N ALA A 99 -7.55 -10.60 0.49
CA ALA A 99 -7.33 -9.41 1.31
C ALA A 99 -8.06 -9.50 2.66
N GLN A 100 -9.24 -10.13 2.68
CA GLN A 100 -10.01 -10.31 3.92
C GLN A 100 -9.29 -11.20 4.94
N ARG A 101 -8.34 -11.99 4.50
CA ARG A 101 -7.56 -12.89 5.36
C ARG A 101 -6.28 -12.27 5.89
N CYS A 102 -5.98 -11.06 5.46
CA CYS A 102 -4.78 -10.36 5.90
C CYS A 102 -4.83 -10.12 7.42
N PRO A 103 -3.73 -10.38 8.15
CA PRO A 103 -3.68 -10.11 9.60
C PRO A 103 -3.54 -8.61 9.87
N ALA A 104 -4.62 -7.89 9.62
CA ALA A 104 -4.68 -6.45 9.80
C ALA A 104 -5.34 -6.11 11.14
N ASP A 105 -5.09 -4.90 11.62
CA ASP A 105 -5.68 -4.40 12.85
C ASP A 105 -7.01 -3.70 12.56
N GLU A 106 -7.82 -3.54 13.60
CA GLU A 106 -9.07 -2.81 13.47
C GLU A 106 -8.80 -1.39 12.96
N GLY A 107 -9.55 -0.97 11.95
CA GLY A 107 -9.38 0.33 11.34
C GLY A 107 -8.41 0.38 10.18
N ASP A 108 -7.62 -0.68 9.97
CA ASP A 108 -6.78 -0.78 8.78
C ASP A 108 -7.65 -0.99 7.54
N VAL A 109 -7.19 -0.48 6.41
CA VAL A 109 -7.87 -0.63 5.13
C VAL A 109 -6.89 -1.16 4.09
N ILE A 110 -7.35 -2.08 3.28
CA ILE A 110 -6.61 -2.50 2.07
C ILE A 110 -7.42 -2.03 0.87
N GLU A 111 -6.81 -1.18 0.07
CA GLU A 111 -7.42 -0.73 -1.18
C GLU A 111 -6.86 -1.53 -2.33
N ILE A 112 -7.73 -2.03 -3.21
CA ILE A 112 -7.33 -2.83 -4.36
C ILE A 112 -7.58 -2.01 -5.62
N ARG A 113 -6.55 -1.86 -6.45
CA ARG A 113 -6.62 -1.12 -7.70
C ARG A 113 -5.99 -1.95 -8.82
N GLN A 114 -6.69 -2.06 -9.94
CA GLN A 114 -6.13 -2.73 -11.11
C GLN A 114 -5.08 -1.83 -11.75
N ILE A 115 -3.97 -2.43 -12.16
CA ILE A 115 -2.88 -1.73 -12.83
C ILE A 115 -3.19 -1.71 -14.34
N PHE A 116 -2.99 -0.57 -14.98
CA PHE A 116 -3.09 -0.49 -16.43
C PHE A 116 -2.06 -1.38 -17.10
N ASP A 117 -2.46 -2.04 -18.18
CA ASP A 117 -1.54 -2.75 -19.04
C ASP A 117 -1.54 -2.13 -20.44
N LYS A 118 -0.75 -2.71 -21.34
CA LYS A 118 -0.64 -2.16 -22.70
C LYS A 118 -1.99 -2.17 -23.44
N ALA A 119 -2.80 -3.18 -23.18
CA ALA A 119 -4.10 -3.30 -23.85
C ALA A 119 -5.03 -2.18 -23.47
N ASP A 120 -4.93 -1.69 -22.22
CA ASP A 120 -5.77 -0.60 -21.73
C ASP A 120 -5.49 0.71 -22.46
N PHE A 121 -4.27 0.88 -22.97
CA PHE A 121 -3.87 2.08 -23.70
C PHE A 121 -4.00 1.93 -25.21
N ALA A 122 -4.40 0.75 -25.69
CA ALA A 122 -4.51 0.54 -27.14
C ALA A 122 -5.61 1.41 -27.72
N ILE A 123 -5.24 2.24 -28.70
CA ILE A 123 -6.21 3.06 -29.42
C ILE A 123 -6.91 2.17 -30.41
N LYS A 124 -8.21 2.03 -30.26
CA LYS A 124 -9.02 1.31 -31.25
C LYS A 124 -9.30 2.24 -32.40
N THR A 125 -8.65 1.98 -33.48
CA THR A 125 -8.92 2.68 -34.75
C THR A 125 -9.84 1.85 -35.63
#